data_45b9680c6032e685dd0790387197b680
#
_entry.id   45b9680c6032e685dd0790387197b680
#
_cell.length_a   1.000
_cell.length_b   1.000
_cell.length_c   1.000
_cell.angle_alpha   90.00
_cell.angle_beta   90.00
_cell.angle_gamma   90.00
#
_symmetry.space_group_name_H-M   'P 1'
#
loop_
_entity.id
_entity.type
_entity.pdbx_description
1 polymer ?
#
loop_
_entity_poly.entity_id
_entity_poly.type
_entity_poly.pdbx_seq_one_letter_code
_entity_poly.pdbx_strand_id
1 'polypeptide(L)'
;MMKTTIMTEGTMDKAVYLKIENEDVQFIGFVKSNISMTQEMEGVANKILSTLYDVWTQKYDRINWITHNSEFRYESLKEPLLVAWNAEKSKLIDTKKACMSITAICNFPKKKKAFWVNTGSDMVYASKRGGKVLDALCTQTKKLKTFKEQSVFTMDRDYFSKAEGSVIKNYNTLYIVSEEAVKYFEENIKEGIKVTQERLEGFSFGKQNPIIIGQISANN
;
A
#
# COMPACT_ATOMS: atom_id res chain seq x y z
N MET A 1 22.02 1.99 -7.82
CA MET A 1 21.34 2.92 -6.89
C MET A 1 19.91 2.45 -6.75
N MET A 2 19.48 2.15 -5.53
CA MET A 2 18.09 1.77 -5.26
C MET A 2 17.19 2.94 -5.62
N LYS A 3 16.01 2.67 -6.16
CA LYS A 3 15.11 3.73 -6.59
C LYS A 3 13.68 3.43 -6.16
N THR A 4 13.07 4.39 -5.50
CA THR A 4 11.65 4.40 -5.18
C THR A 4 10.93 5.37 -6.12
N THR A 5 9.90 4.89 -6.80
CA THR A 5 9.12 5.69 -7.75
C THR A 5 7.64 5.58 -7.40
N ILE A 6 6.91 6.67 -7.49
CA ILE A 6 5.44 6.69 -7.50
C ILE A 6 5.01 7.33 -8.82
N MET A 7 4.12 6.68 -9.50
CA MET A 7 3.47 7.14 -10.73
C MET A 7 2.00 7.31 -10.44
N THR A 8 1.42 8.41 -10.86
CA THR A 8 0.02 8.75 -10.60
C THR A 8 -0.65 9.26 -11.87
N GLU A 9 -1.94 8.96 -12.02
CA GLU A 9 -2.76 9.46 -13.11
C GLU A 9 -4.18 9.72 -12.59
N GLY A 10 -4.88 10.69 -13.19
CA GLY A 10 -6.23 11.09 -12.82
C GLY A 10 -6.27 12.06 -11.63
N THR A 11 -7.47 12.26 -11.09
CA THR A 11 -7.71 13.23 -10.01
C THR A 11 -7.34 12.63 -8.65
N MET A 12 -6.39 13.22 -7.96
CA MET A 12 -5.88 12.75 -6.67
C MET A 12 -6.70 13.20 -5.45
N ASP A 13 -7.90 13.75 -5.67
CA ASP A 13 -8.79 14.23 -4.60
C ASP A 13 -9.29 13.12 -3.65
N LYS A 14 -9.14 11.85 -4.05
CA LYS A 14 -9.53 10.68 -3.27
C LYS A 14 -8.35 9.87 -2.72
N ALA A 15 -7.13 10.36 -2.87
CA ALA A 15 -5.97 9.63 -2.40
C ALA A 15 -4.85 10.53 -1.92
N VAL A 16 -4.15 10.02 -0.92
CA VAL A 16 -2.90 10.60 -0.40
C VAL A 16 -1.82 9.54 -0.47
N TYR A 17 -0.61 9.91 -0.82
CA TYR A 17 0.54 9.00 -0.77
C TYR A 17 1.72 9.60 -0.02
N LEU A 18 2.54 8.72 0.54
CA LEU A 18 3.81 9.06 1.18
C LEU A 18 4.93 8.24 0.56
N LYS A 19 6.00 8.93 0.20
CA LYS A 19 7.24 8.31 -0.28
C LYS A 19 8.38 8.80 0.58
N ILE A 20 9.16 7.86 1.15
CA ILE A 20 10.39 8.15 1.89
C ILE A 20 11.48 7.25 1.33
N GLU A 21 12.65 7.81 1.07
CA GLU A 21 13.79 7.09 0.53
C GLU A 21 15.08 7.59 1.19
N ASN A 22 15.80 6.67 1.81
CA ASN A 22 17.14 6.88 2.31
C ASN A 22 17.96 5.59 2.19
N GLU A 23 19.20 5.58 2.66
CA GLU A 23 20.12 4.44 2.54
C GLU A 23 19.65 3.18 3.30
N ASP A 24 18.89 3.36 4.38
CA ASP A 24 18.48 2.28 5.27
C ASP A 24 17.07 1.80 4.99
N VAL A 25 16.19 2.71 4.53
CA VAL A 25 14.76 2.45 4.40
C VAL A 25 14.21 3.10 3.13
N GLN A 26 13.35 2.36 2.46
CA GLN A 26 12.50 2.85 1.38
C GLN A 26 11.05 2.55 1.74
N PHE A 27 10.24 3.57 1.81
CA PHE A 27 8.82 3.45 2.13
C PHE A 27 7.98 4.07 1.01
N ILE A 28 6.97 3.34 0.60
CA ILE A 28 5.85 3.86 -0.19
C ILE A 28 4.55 3.36 0.39
N GLY A 29 3.58 4.26 0.48
CA GLY A 29 2.24 3.91 0.87
C GLY A 29 1.25 4.92 0.34
N PHE A 30 0.01 4.49 0.19
CA PHE A 30 -1.10 5.38 -0.12
C PHE A 30 -2.34 5.01 0.67
N VAL A 31 -3.18 6.01 0.87
CA VAL A 31 -4.53 5.87 1.41
C VAL A 31 -5.50 6.32 0.33
N LYS A 32 -6.51 5.49 0.05
CA LYS A 32 -7.61 5.83 -0.86
C LYS A 32 -8.91 5.96 -0.09
N SER A 33 -9.78 6.83 -0.56
CA SER A 33 -11.14 7.01 -0.05
C SER A 33 -12.17 6.77 -1.15
N ASN A 34 -13.36 6.34 -0.77
CA ASN A 34 -14.51 6.21 -1.68
C ASN A 34 -15.14 7.55 -2.08
N ILE A 35 -14.79 8.63 -1.38
CA ILE A 35 -15.23 10.00 -1.64
C ILE A 35 -14.03 10.93 -1.72
N SER A 36 -14.21 12.12 -2.28
CA SER A 36 -13.17 13.16 -2.25
C SER A 36 -12.80 13.49 -0.81
N MET A 37 -11.49 13.58 -0.54
CA MET A 37 -10.97 13.81 0.80
C MET A 37 -11.15 15.28 1.19
N THR A 38 -11.60 15.52 2.42
CA THR A 38 -11.50 16.83 3.05
C THR A 38 -10.07 17.02 3.59
N GLN A 39 -9.73 18.24 3.98
CA GLN A 39 -8.43 18.53 4.57
C GLN A 39 -8.17 17.69 5.84
N GLU A 40 -9.22 17.46 6.64
CA GLU A 40 -9.15 16.61 7.83
C GLU A 40 -8.86 15.14 7.46
N MET A 41 -9.51 14.63 6.41
CA MET A 41 -9.28 13.28 5.90
C MET A 41 -7.85 13.11 5.38
N GLU A 42 -7.33 14.08 4.64
CA GLU A 42 -5.94 14.10 4.18
C GLU A 42 -4.97 14.13 5.37
N GLY A 43 -5.25 14.93 6.38
CA GLY A 43 -4.46 15.00 7.61
C GLY A 43 -4.40 13.65 8.34
N VAL A 44 -5.54 12.98 8.48
CA VAL A 44 -5.62 11.63 9.06
C VAL A 44 -4.87 10.62 8.22
N ALA A 45 -5.05 10.62 6.90
CA ALA A 45 -4.37 9.72 5.97
C ALA A 45 -2.84 9.87 6.04
N ASN A 46 -2.34 11.10 6.02
CA ASN A 46 -0.91 11.39 6.16
C ASN A 46 -0.37 10.94 7.52
N LYS A 47 -1.13 11.14 8.60
CA LYS A 47 -0.73 10.70 9.93
C LYS A 47 -0.67 9.18 10.05
N ILE A 48 -1.61 8.47 9.43
CA ILE A 48 -1.59 7.01 9.38
C ILE A 48 -0.33 6.51 8.65
N LEU A 49 -0.02 7.04 7.47
CA LEU A 49 1.15 6.63 6.70
C LEU A 49 2.46 6.94 7.44
N SER A 50 2.57 8.14 8.05
CA SER A 50 3.77 8.49 8.83
C SER A 50 3.92 7.61 10.07
N THR A 51 2.83 7.34 10.80
CA THR A 51 2.87 6.47 11.98
C THR A 51 3.27 5.04 11.60
N LEU A 52 2.76 4.53 10.47
CA LEU A 52 3.14 3.20 9.96
C LEU A 52 4.64 3.14 9.64
N TYR A 53 5.16 4.15 8.95
CA TYR A 53 6.59 4.28 8.69
C TYR A 53 7.41 4.30 9.97
N ASP A 54 7.04 5.16 10.92
CA ASP A 54 7.77 5.33 12.20
C ASP A 54 7.79 4.03 13.00
N VAL A 55 6.64 3.36 13.14
CA VAL A 55 6.57 2.10 13.90
C VAL A 55 7.37 1.00 13.22
N TRP A 56 7.28 0.84 11.90
CA TRP A 56 8.02 -0.19 11.19
C TRP A 56 9.53 0.03 11.24
N THR A 57 9.98 1.27 11.23
CA THR A 57 11.41 1.60 11.31
C THR A 57 11.96 1.49 12.71
N GLN A 58 11.25 2.04 13.71
CA GLN A 58 11.69 2.03 15.12
C GLN A 58 11.60 0.65 15.76
N LYS A 59 10.58 -0.14 15.39
CA LYS A 59 10.34 -1.47 15.99
C LYS A 59 10.72 -2.62 15.06
N TYR A 60 11.60 -2.38 14.08
CA TYR A 60 11.98 -3.38 13.08
C TYR A 60 12.35 -4.74 13.68
N ASP A 61 13.25 -4.76 14.65
CA ASP A 61 13.77 -6.02 15.20
C ASP A 61 12.68 -6.81 15.93
N ARG A 62 11.80 -6.13 16.66
CA ARG A 62 10.64 -6.73 17.32
C ARG A 62 9.66 -7.30 16.31
N ILE A 63 9.28 -6.53 15.30
CA ILE A 63 8.34 -6.96 14.25
C ILE A 63 8.94 -8.12 13.47
N ASN A 64 10.22 -8.03 13.11
CA ASN A 64 10.91 -9.11 12.42
C ASN A 64 10.96 -10.41 13.24
N TRP A 65 11.13 -10.34 14.55
CA TRP A 65 11.11 -11.49 15.44
C TRP A 65 9.70 -12.10 15.55
N ILE A 66 8.68 -11.30 15.77
CA ILE A 66 7.27 -11.74 15.89
C ILE A 66 6.79 -12.36 14.57
N THR A 67 7.16 -11.80 13.43
CA THR A 67 6.74 -12.28 12.11
C THR A 67 7.40 -13.61 11.69
N HIS A 68 8.38 -14.11 12.43
CA HIS A 68 8.88 -15.48 12.27
C HIS A 68 7.94 -16.53 12.89
N ASN A 69 7.12 -16.15 13.85
CA ASN A 69 6.09 -17.00 14.43
C ASN A 69 4.77 -16.79 13.67
N SER A 70 4.26 -17.84 13.04
CA SER A 70 3.11 -17.79 12.12
C SER A 70 1.82 -17.27 12.75
N GLU A 71 1.64 -17.42 14.06
CA GLU A 71 0.43 -17.02 14.80
C GLU A 71 0.33 -15.50 15.01
N PHE A 72 1.46 -14.77 15.01
CA PHE A 72 1.49 -13.33 15.31
C PHE A 72 1.77 -12.45 14.07
N ARG A 73 1.85 -13.03 12.87
CA ARG A 73 2.24 -12.31 11.65
C ARG A 73 1.34 -11.14 11.32
N TYR A 74 0.05 -11.32 11.51
CA TYR A 74 -0.93 -10.32 11.08
C TYR A 74 -1.06 -9.17 12.06
N GLU A 75 -1.08 -9.46 13.34
CA GLU A 75 -1.35 -8.46 14.37
C GLU A 75 -0.23 -7.43 14.48
N SER A 76 1.03 -7.86 14.41
CA SER A 76 2.17 -6.96 14.54
C SER A 76 2.33 -5.98 13.38
N LEU A 77 1.85 -6.34 12.18
CA LEU A 77 1.87 -5.43 11.01
C LEU A 77 0.65 -4.52 10.95
N LYS A 78 -0.47 -4.95 11.53
CA LYS A 78 -1.73 -4.21 11.58
C LYS A 78 -1.86 -3.31 12.81
N GLU A 79 -1.28 -3.71 13.94
CA GLU A 79 -1.34 -2.94 15.18
C GLU A 79 -0.98 -1.46 15.00
N PRO A 80 0.08 -1.10 14.25
CA PRO A 80 0.38 0.30 13.96
C PRO A 80 -0.75 1.04 13.26
N LEU A 81 -1.45 0.39 12.35
CA LEU A 81 -2.61 0.99 11.66
C LEU A 81 -3.76 1.23 12.62
N LEU A 82 -4.06 0.26 13.49
CA LEU A 82 -5.10 0.39 14.52
C LEU A 82 -4.80 1.52 15.48
N VAL A 83 -3.56 1.60 15.95
CA VAL A 83 -3.12 2.67 16.87
C VAL A 83 -3.26 4.03 16.21
N ALA A 84 -2.77 4.17 14.97
CA ALA A 84 -2.88 5.42 14.22
C ALA A 84 -4.35 5.79 13.95
N TRP A 85 -5.17 4.84 13.51
CA TRP A 85 -6.59 5.05 13.27
C TRP A 85 -7.34 5.49 14.52
N ASN A 86 -7.17 4.78 15.62
CA ASN A 86 -7.85 5.09 16.87
C ASN A 86 -7.46 6.46 17.46
N ALA A 87 -6.23 6.90 17.22
CA ALA A 87 -5.76 8.21 17.65
C ALA A 87 -6.36 9.37 16.81
N GLU A 88 -6.67 9.11 15.54
CA GLU A 88 -7.03 10.16 14.58
C GLU A 88 -8.52 10.18 14.20
N LYS A 89 -9.23 9.04 14.35
CA LYS A 89 -10.61 8.89 13.86
C LYS A 89 -11.60 9.90 14.45
N SER A 90 -11.37 10.41 15.66
CA SER A 90 -12.24 11.44 16.28
C SER A 90 -12.26 12.76 15.52
N LYS A 91 -11.27 13.02 14.67
CA LYS A 91 -11.19 14.20 13.81
C LYS A 91 -12.11 14.10 12.58
N LEU A 92 -12.67 12.93 12.31
CA LEU A 92 -13.48 12.64 11.13
C LEU A 92 -15.00 12.66 11.40
N ILE A 93 -15.46 13.40 12.39
CA ILE A 93 -16.85 13.38 12.90
C ILE A 93 -17.89 13.61 11.79
N ASP A 94 -17.61 14.49 10.84
CA ASP A 94 -18.54 14.82 9.75
C ASP A 94 -18.45 13.88 8.54
N THR A 95 -17.54 12.91 8.55
CA THR A 95 -17.27 12.03 7.41
C THR A 95 -17.79 10.60 7.61
N LYS A 96 -18.92 10.42 8.27
CA LYS A 96 -19.53 9.12 8.64
C LYS A 96 -19.67 8.12 7.48
N LYS A 97 -19.64 8.59 6.23
CA LYS A 97 -19.74 7.75 5.02
C LYS A 97 -18.37 7.44 4.38
N ALA A 98 -17.31 8.03 4.88
CA ALA A 98 -15.96 7.82 4.32
C ALA A 98 -15.46 6.42 4.68
N CYS A 99 -14.99 5.72 3.66
CA CYS A 99 -14.26 4.47 3.79
C CYS A 99 -12.85 4.69 3.26
N MET A 100 -11.84 4.31 4.01
CA MET A 100 -10.45 4.45 3.63
C MET A 100 -9.78 3.07 3.53
N SER A 101 -9.00 2.86 2.48
CA SER A 101 -8.10 1.71 2.33
C SER A 101 -6.66 2.18 2.38
N ILE A 102 -5.78 1.32 2.86
CA ILE A 102 -4.34 1.61 3.00
C ILE A 102 -3.56 0.49 2.36
N THR A 103 -2.59 0.87 1.53
CA THR A 103 -1.62 -0.06 0.97
C THR A 103 -0.23 0.53 1.14
N ALA A 104 0.69 -0.22 1.75
CA ALA A 104 2.03 0.27 2.02
C ALA A 104 3.08 -0.84 1.98
N ILE A 105 4.30 -0.45 1.62
CA ILE A 105 5.52 -1.27 1.67
C ILE A 105 6.62 -0.46 2.36
N CYS A 106 7.35 -1.12 3.27
CA CYS A 106 8.58 -0.62 3.85
C CYS A 106 9.72 -1.60 3.57
N ASN A 107 10.66 -1.21 2.73
CA ASN A 107 11.82 -2.00 2.36
C ASN A 107 13.03 -1.60 3.20
N PHE A 108 13.76 -2.60 3.69
CA PHE A 108 15.02 -2.47 4.41
C PHE A 108 16.15 -3.10 3.58
N PRO A 109 16.77 -2.33 2.67
CA PRO A 109 17.70 -2.86 1.68
C PRO A 109 18.88 -3.61 2.28
N LYS A 110 19.52 -3.04 3.30
CA LYS A 110 20.67 -3.65 3.99
C LYS A 110 20.30 -4.97 4.69
N LYS A 111 19.03 -5.14 5.06
CA LYS A 111 18.49 -6.35 5.71
C LYS A 111 17.87 -7.33 4.73
N LYS A 112 17.76 -6.98 3.44
CA LYS A 112 17.13 -7.76 2.35
C LYS A 112 15.73 -8.25 2.70
N LYS A 113 14.94 -7.39 3.35
CA LYS A 113 13.58 -7.67 3.81
C LYS A 113 12.68 -6.47 3.56
N ALA A 114 11.41 -6.76 3.34
CA ALA A 114 10.37 -5.73 3.31
C ALA A 114 9.15 -6.16 4.12
N PHE A 115 8.48 -5.19 4.70
CA PHE A 115 7.15 -5.34 5.31
C PHE A 115 6.12 -4.75 4.36
N TRP A 116 4.94 -5.34 4.31
CA TRP A 116 3.83 -4.78 3.56
C TRP A 116 2.51 -5.00 4.27
N VAL A 117 1.55 -4.14 3.99
CA VAL A 117 0.17 -4.23 4.43
C VAL A 117 -0.77 -3.75 3.35
N ASN A 118 -1.93 -4.38 3.26
CA ASN A 118 -3.04 -3.98 2.40
C ASN A 118 -4.37 -4.17 3.14
N THR A 119 -5.23 -3.17 3.07
CA THR A 119 -6.57 -3.19 3.68
C THR A 119 -7.68 -2.98 2.66
N GLY A 120 -7.44 -3.19 1.40
CA GLY A 120 -8.44 -2.93 0.36
C GLY A 120 -8.32 -3.87 -0.83
N SER A 121 -8.83 -3.42 -1.96
CA SER A 121 -8.75 -4.12 -3.25
C SER A 121 -7.49 -3.82 -4.04
N ASP A 122 -6.66 -2.90 -3.57
CA ASP A 122 -5.36 -2.60 -4.17
C ASP A 122 -4.42 -3.79 -4.06
N MET A 123 -3.39 -3.83 -4.90
CA MET A 123 -2.51 -4.98 -4.99
C MET A 123 -1.08 -4.68 -4.56
N VAL A 124 -0.47 -5.69 -3.93
CA VAL A 124 0.97 -5.71 -3.66
C VAL A 124 1.59 -6.85 -4.44
N TYR A 125 2.66 -6.56 -5.18
CA TYR A 125 3.38 -7.54 -5.95
C TYR A 125 4.87 -7.57 -5.60
N ALA A 126 5.47 -8.75 -5.75
CA ALA A 126 6.91 -8.92 -5.74
C ALA A 126 7.37 -9.53 -7.06
N SER A 127 8.38 -8.95 -7.69
CA SER A 127 9.04 -9.59 -8.83
C SER A 127 10.30 -10.32 -8.39
N LYS A 128 10.56 -11.48 -9.03
CA LYS A 128 11.75 -12.32 -8.84
C LYS A 128 12.42 -12.58 -10.18
N ARG A 129 13.67 -13.05 -10.14
CA ARG A 129 14.41 -13.54 -11.33
C ARG A 129 14.44 -12.54 -12.49
N GLY A 130 14.95 -11.34 -12.23
CA GLY A 130 15.11 -10.34 -13.28
C GLY A 130 13.80 -9.72 -13.79
N GLY A 131 12.74 -9.74 -12.96
CA GLY A 131 11.45 -9.12 -13.28
C GLY A 131 10.50 -9.99 -14.10
N LYS A 132 10.91 -11.21 -14.50
CA LYS A 132 10.09 -12.09 -15.34
C LYS A 132 8.96 -12.82 -14.61
N VAL A 133 9.04 -12.91 -13.28
CA VAL A 133 8.01 -13.58 -12.47
C VAL A 133 7.43 -12.54 -11.52
N LEU A 134 6.13 -12.33 -11.62
CA LEU A 134 5.35 -11.43 -10.76
C LEU A 134 4.50 -12.27 -9.82
N ASP A 135 4.80 -12.21 -8.54
CA ASP A 135 4.00 -12.86 -7.50
C ASP A 135 3.04 -11.82 -6.89
N ALA A 136 1.75 -12.06 -6.99
CA ALA A 136 0.75 -11.31 -6.25
C ALA A 136 0.78 -11.75 -4.78
N LEU A 137 0.96 -10.80 -3.89
CA LEU A 137 1.06 -11.06 -2.45
C LEU A 137 -0.28 -10.97 -1.73
N CYS A 138 -1.22 -10.21 -2.28
CA CYS A 138 -2.59 -10.09 -1.79
C CYS A 138 -3.49 -11.14 -2.42
N THR A 139 -4.38 -11.72 -1.62
CA THR A 139 -5.32 -12.77 -2.09
C THR A 139 -6.72 -12.24 -2.36
N GLN A 140 -7.03 -11.04 -1.91
CA GLN A 140 -8.39 -10.50 -1.85
C GLN A 140 -9.04 -10.12 -3.19
N THR A 141 -8.29 -9.97 -4.26
CA THR A 141 -8.72 -9.26 -5.46
C THR A 141 -9.81 -9.92 -6.30
N LYS A 142 -10.12 -11.16 -6.13
CA LYS A 142 -10.96 -11.84 -7.13
C LYS A 142 -12.46 -11.85 -6.84
N LYS A 143 -12.94 -11.38 -5.67
CA LYS A 143 -14.35 -11.56 -5.27
C LYS A 143 -15.04 -10.41 -4.53
N LEU A 144 -14.38 -9.31 -4.23
CA LEU A 144 -15.01 -8.23 -3.46
C LEU A 144 -15.80 -7.32 -4.41
N LYS A 145 -17.11 -7.37 -4.33
CA LYS A 145 -18.01 -6.63 -5.24
C LYS A 145 -18.29 -5.18 -4.80
N THR A 146 -18.05 -4.85 -3.54
CA THR A 146 -18.34 -3.51 -3.00
C THR A 146 -17.30 -3.07 -1.98
N PHE A 147 -17.12 -1.77 -1.83
CA PHE A 147 -16.29 -1.16 -0.79
C PHE A 147 -16.65 -1.62 0.63
N LYS A 148 -17.91 -1.99 0.88
CA LYS A 148 -18.38 -2.51 2.16
C LYS A 148 -17.84 -3.90 2.52
N GLU A 149 -17.40 -4.66 1.52
CA GLU A 149 -16.88 -6.01 1.70
C GLU A 149 -15.36 -6.02 1.86
N GLN A 150 -14.72 -4.87 1.64
CA GLN A 150 -13.27 -4.70 1.80
C GLN A 150 -12.93 -4.42 3.26
N SER A 151 -11.69 -4.71 3.62
CA SER A 151 -11.12 -4.35 4.92
C SER A 151 -10.76 -2.87 4.93
N VAL A 152 -11.75 -2.02 5.10
CA VAL A 152 -11.59 -0.57 5.07
C VAL A 152 -11.80 0.03 6.45
N PHE A 153 -11.17 1.17 6.69
CA PHE A 153 -11.42 1.98 7.86
C PHE A 153 -12.71 2.76 7.67
N THR A 154 -13.65 2.58 8.59
CA THR A 154 -14.86 3.41 8.68
C THR A 154 -15.01 3.91 10.10
N MET A 155 -15.73 5.02 10.29
CA MET A 155 -16.02 5.57 11.63
C MET A 155 -16.75 4.58 12.53
N ASP A 156 -17.60 3.73 11.97
CA ASP A 156 -18.49 2.86 12.73
C ASP A 156 -17.91 1.45 12.98
N ARG A 157 -16.87 1.04 12.21
CA ARG A 157 -16.37 -0.33 12.28
C ARG A 157 -14.91 -0.43 11.91
N ASP A 158 -14.13 -1.06 12.77
CA ASP A 158 -12.74 -1.43 12.50
C ASP A 158 -12.68 -2.76 11.73
N TYR A 159 -12.83 -2.72 10.41
CA TYR A 159 -12.79 -3.93 9.56
C TYR A 159 -11.37 -4.44 9.30
N PHE A 160 -10.58 -4.61 10.37
CA PHE A 160 -9.23 -5.13 10.25
C PHE A 160 -9.13 -6.63 9.98
N SER A 161 -10.23 -7.36 10.16
CA SER A 161 -10.22 -8.82 10.04
C SER A 161 -9.75 -9.35 8.69
N LYS A 162 -9.90 -8.54 7.62
CA LYS A 162 -9.49 -8.90 6.26
C LYS A 162 -8.21 -8.20 5.78
N ALA A 163 -7.58 -7.36 6.61
CA ALA A 163 -6.32 -6.77 6.23
C ALA A 163 -5.25 -7.84 6.05
N GLU A 164 -4.45 -7.74 5.00
CA GLU A 164 -3.36 -8.64 4.70
C GLU A 164 -2.03 -7.94 4.94
N GLY A 165 -1.04 -8.68 5.33
CA GLY A 165 0.31 -8.18 5.50
C GLY A 165 1.29 -9.31 5.78
N SER A 166 2.54 -9.12 5.40
CA SER A 166 3.59 -10.11 5.64
C SER A 166 4.98 -9.50 5.50
N VAL A 167 5.98 -10.35 5.73
CA VAL A 167 7.40 -10.08 5.47
C VAL A 167 7.79 -10.73 4.16
N ILE A 168 8.46 -9.97 3.30
CA ILE A 168 8.96 -10.44 2.02
C ILE A 168 10.47 -10.55 2.08
N LYS A 169 11.02 -11.61 1.47
CA LYS A 169 12.44 -11.86 1.25
C LYS A 169 12.67 -12.27 -0.20
N ASN A 170 13.89 -12.07 -0.70
CA ASN A 170 14.31 -12.59 -2.03
C ASN A 170 13.45 -12.07 -3.19
N TYR A 171 13.39 -10.76 -3.31
CA TYR A 171 12.72 -10.05 -4.41
C TYR A 171 13.70 -9.10 -5.12
N ASN A 172 13.38 -8.75 -6.37
CA ASN A 172 14.11 -7.76 -7.14
C ASN A 172 13.40 -6.40 -7.13
N THR A 173 12.08 -6.42 -7.24
CA THR A 173 11.24 -5.22 -7.23
C THR A 173 9.94 -5.50 -6.51
N LEU A 174 9.48 -4.52 -5.74
CA LEU A 174 8.19 -4.53 -5.07
C LEU A 174 7.30 -3.47 -5.70
N TYR A 175 6.02 -3.76 -5.81
CA TYR A 175 5.03 -2.84 -6.34
C TYR A 175 3.81 -2.76 -5.44
N ILE A 176 3.25 -1.54 -5.34
CA ILE A 176 1.89 -1.32 -4.89
C ILE A 176 1.11 -0.74 -6.06
N VAL A 177 -0.08 -1.26 -6.32
CA VAL A 177 -0.87 -0.93 -7.50
C VAL A 177 -2.31 -0.71 -7.08
N SER A 178 -2.85 0.48 -7.39
CA SER A 178 -4.26 0.74 -7.15
C SER A 178 -5.14 -0.19 -7.99
N GLU A 179 -6.29 -0.59 -7.47
CA GLU A 179 -7.22 -1.53 -8.10
C GLU A 179 -7.49 -1.20 -9.58
N GLU A 180 -7.65 0.09 -9.86
CA GLU A 180 -7.95 0.59 -11.20
C GLU A 180 -6.82 0.36 -12.20
N ALA A 181 -5.58 0.27 -11.71
CA ALA A 181 -4.39 0.05 -12.53
C ALA A 181 -3.98 -1.42 -12.67
N VAL A 182 -4.59 -2.34 -11.91
CA VAL A 182 -4.15 -3.75 -11.84
C VAL A 182 -4.08 -4.40 -13.21
N LYS A 183 -5.15 -4.30 -14.00
CA LYS A 183 -5.20 -4.92 -15.34
C LYS A 183 -4.10 -4.36 -16.25
N TYR A 184 -4.00 -3.05 -16.34
CA TYR A 184 -2.95 -2.36 -17.11
C TYR A 184 -1.54 -2.79 -16.67
N PHE A 185 -1.32 -2.81 -15.36
CA PHE A 185 -0.03 -3.19 -14.79
C PHE A 185 0.34 -4.64 -15.12
N GLU A 186 -0.55 -5.59 -14.90
CA GLU A 186 -0.30 -7.01 -15.15
C GLU A 186 -0.06 -7.32 -16.63
N GLU A 187 -0.81 -6.70 -17.55
CA GLU A 187 -0.64 -6.86 -18.99
C GLU A 187 0.74 -6.36 -19.43
N ASN A 188 1.14 -5.15 -19.02
CA ASN A 188 2.46 -4.60 -19.36
C ASN A 188 3.61 -5.45 -18.82
N ILE A 189 3.52 -5.92 -17.57
CA ILE A 189 4.58 -6.76 -16.99
C ILE A 189 4.68 -8.12 -17.69
N LYS A 190 3.56 -8.74 -18.07
CA LYS A 190 3.55 -10.01 -18.84
C LYS A 190 4.25 -9.86 -20.19
N GLU A 191 4.06 -8.73 -20.84
CA GLU A 191 4.70 -8.40 -22.12
C GLU A 191 6.17 -7.96 -21.96
N GLY A 192 6.68 -7.88 -20.73
CA GLY A 192 8.03 -7.39 -20.45
C GLY A 192 8.17 -5.88 -20.62
N ILE A 193 7.06 -5.17 -20.66
CA ILE A 193 7.02 -3.71 -20.83
C ILE A 193 7.19 -3.03 -19.47
N LYS A 194 8.17 -2.15 -19.40
CA LYS A 194 8.37 -1.33 -18.20
C LYS A 194 7.26 -0.27 -18.08
N VAL A 195 6.56 -0.27 -16.96
CA VAL A 195 5.60 0.79 -16.64
C VAL A 195 6.36 2.08 -16.30
N THR A 196 6.02 3.18 -16.96
CA THR A 196 6.58 4.52 -16.74
C THR A 196 5.44 5.52 -16.60
N GLN A 197 5.74 6.70 -16.03
CA GLN A 197 4.78 7.79 -15.89
C GLN A 197 4.19 8.20 -17.26
N GLU A 198 5.03 8.37 -18.26
CA GLU A 198 4.63 8.74 -19.62
C GLU A 198 3.67 7.72 -20.26
N ARG A 199 3.91 6.42 -20.05
CA ARG A 199 3.01 5.37 -20.53
C ARG A 199 1.69 5.34 -19.77
N LEU A 200 1.74 5.64 -18.48
CA LEU A 200 0.55 5.73 -17.65
C LEU A 200 -0.37 6.86 -18.11
N GLU A 201 0.20 8.04 -18.37
CA GLU A 201 -0.52 9.21 -18.88
C GLU A 201 -1.12 8.99 -20.29
N GLY A 202 -0.47 8.18 -21.12
CA GLY A 202 -0.95 7.79 -22.44
C GLY A 202 -2.09 6.76 -22.42
N PHE A 203 -2.40 6.17 -21.26
CA PHE A 203 -3.45 5.16 -21.15
C PHE A 203 -4.75 5.78 -20.65
N SER A 204 -5.86 5.47 -21.33
CA SER A 204 -7.18 5.98 -20.93
C SER A 204 -7.78 5.13 -19.82
N PHE A 205 -7.59 5.56 -18.58
CA PHE A 205 -8.35 5.04 -17.45
C PHE A 205 -9.70 5.76 -17.32
N GLY A 206 -10.72 5.07 -16.81
CA GLY A 206 -11.96 5.75 -16.41
C GLY A 206 -11.69 6.80 -15.34
N LYS A 207 -11.99 8.07 -15.59
CA LYS A 207 -11.57 9.25 -14.83
C LYS A 207 -12.07 9.38 -13.37
N GLN A 208 -12.71 8.36 -12.80
CA GLN A 208 -13.42 8.54 -11.52
C GLN A 208 -12.54 8.31 -10.27
N ASN A 209 -11.46 7.57 -10.39
CA ASN A 209 -10.61 7.22 -9.25
C ASN A 209 -9.13 7.44 -9.56
N PRO A 210 -8.32 7.78 -8.56
CA PRO A 210 -6.88 7.97 -8.72
C PRO A 210 -6.19 6.65 -9.08
N ILE A 211 -5.33 6.71 -10.07
CA ILE A 211 -4.41 5.63 -10.45
C ILE A 211 -3.10 5.84 -9.70
N ILE A 212 -2.63 4.84 -9.00
CA ILE A 212 -1.37 4.89 -8.28
C ILE A 212 -0.59 3.60 -8.53
N ILE A 213 0.64 3.74 -8.99
CA ILE A 213 1.60 2.64 -9.09
C ILE A 213 2.89 3.05 -8.38
N GLY A 214 3.17 2.42 -7.25
CA GLY A 214 4.41 2.59 -6.51
C GLY A 214 5.38 1.44 -6.78
N GLN A 215 6.66 1.76 -6.92
CA GLN A 215 7.73 0.80 -7.20
C GLN A 215 8.92 1.03 -6.29
N ILE A 216 9.43 -0.04 -5.69
CA ILE A 216 10.71 -0.10 -4.99
C ILE A 216 11.58 -1.11 -5.71
N SER A 217 12.65 -0.67 -6.35
CA SER A 217 13.62 -1.56 -7.00
C SER A 217 14.77 -1.86 -6.04
N ALA A 218 15.01 -3.14 -5.78
CA ALA A 218 16.24 -3.58 -5.15
C ALA A 218 17.37 -3.47 -6.21
N ASN A 219 18.52 -2.94 -5.81
CA ASN A 219 19.70 -2.99 -6.69
C ASN A 219 20.15 -4.45 -6.85
N ASN A 220 20.37 -4.83 -8.08
CA ASN A 220 21.24 -5.94 -8.43
C ASN A 220 22.70 -5.51 -8.29
#